data_720ed0b9f76b15c13bfc03111b7b3397
#
_entry.id   720ed0b9f76b15c13bfc03111b7b3397
#
_cell.length_a   1.000
_cell.length_b   1.000
_cell.length_c   1.000
_cell.angle_alpha   90.00
_cell.angle_beta   90.00
_cell.angle_gamma   90.00
#
_symmetry.space_group_name_H-M   'P 1'
#
loop_
_entity.id
_entity.type
_entity.pdbx_description
1 polymer ?
#
loop_
_entity_poly.entity_id
_entity_poly.type
_entity_poly.pdbx_seq_one_letter_code
_entity_poly.pdbx_strand_id
1 'polypeptide(L)'
;VMVGFVFYKKNSTHSDYVLGGRGMNVWVTSLSAQASDMSGWLLMGLPGTAYLLGSGATNAIWTAIGLALGTYFNWLIVAKPLRKYTQIAGNSITIPDFLQNRFHSKSNVLRIFSALFILIFFTVYTSSMFAAGANLFDYVFGIGYIPALILSVVVVTAYTFLGGFKAVCWTDLFQGLLMFAAIIVVPCFMYKGLTSNTFEWSEIGKITLGVSEGFGAMGIVSAIAWGLGYFGQPHILTRFM
;
A
#
# COMPACT_ATOMS: atom_id res chain seq x y z
N VAL A 1 -7.50 17.05 -6.39
CA VAL A 1 -6.93 18.22 -7.08
C VAL A 1 -6.89 19.43 -6.15
N MET A 2 -8.00 19.82 -5.45
CA MET A 2 -7.99 20.96 -4.51
C MET A 2 -6.88 20.88 -3.45
N VAL A 3 -6.65 19.71 -2.84
CA VAL A 3 -5.57 19.50 -1.88
C VAL A 3 -4.21 19.78 -2.52
N GLY A 4 -3.99 19.36 -3.78
CA GLY A 4 -2.77 19.69 -4.53
C GLY A 4 -2.52 21.19 -4.64
N PHE A 5 -3.54 21.97 -4.96
CA PHE A 5 -3.41 23.46 -5.03
C PHE A 5 -3.09 24.10 -3.68
N VAL A 6 -3.65 23.60 -2.58
CA VAL A 6 -3.35 24.12 -1.24
C VAL A 6 -1.88 23.90 -0.88
N PHE A 7 -1.32 22.73 -1.20
CA PHE A 7 0.07 22.43 -0.89
C PHE A 7 1.07 22.96 -1.90
N TYR A 8 0.66 23.27 -3.14
CA TYR A 8 1.50 23.91 -4.14
C TYR A 8 2.16 25.20 -3.62
N LYS A 9 1.38 26.04 -2.96
CA LYS A 9 1.86 27.29 -2.37
C LYS A 9 2.73 27.12 -1.12
N LYS A 10 2.72 25.92 -0.50
CA LYS A 10 3.46 25.65 0.74
C LYS A 10 4.78 24.94 0.52
N ASN A 11 5.05 24.42 -0.67
CA ASN A 11 6.30 23.75 -0.99
C ASN A 11 7.32 24.80 -1.46
N SER A 12 8.28 25.12 -0.61
CA SER A 12 9.33 26.10 -0.89
C SER A 12 10.66 25.49 -1.32
N THR A 13 10.92 24.24 -0.93
CA THR A 13 12.17 23.54 -1.19
C THR A 13 11.94 22.19 -1.87
N HIS A 14 12.99 21.66 -2.53
CA HIS A 14 12.95 20.32 -3.11
C HIS A 14 12.65 19.22 -2.04
N SER A 15 13.21 19.38 -0.85
CA SER A 15 12.93 18.49 0.29
C SER A 15 11.47 18.56 0.73
N ASP A 16 10.85 19.74 0.68
CA ASP A 16 9.41 19.90 0.97
C ASP A 16 8.55 19.16 -0.04
N TYR A 17 8.93 19.19 -1.30
CA TYR A 17 8.18 18.54 -2.36
C TYR A 17 8.29 17.01 -2.31
N VAL A 18 9.51 16.48 -2.06
CA VAL A 18 9.79 15.02 -2.12
C VAL A 18 9.48 14.29 -0.81
N LEU A 19 9.74 14.90 0.36
CA LEU A 19 9.58 14.27 1.69
C LEU A 19 8.66 15.06 2.63
N GLY A 20 8.01 16.10 2.15
CA GLY A 20 7.17 16.92 3.01
C GLY A 20 7.94 17.71 4.08
N GLY A 21 9.25 17.95 3.88
CA GLY A 21 10.11 18.61 4.86
C GLY A 21 10.29 17.82 6.15
N ARG A 22 9.99 16.52 6.15
CA ARG A 22 10.03 15.62 7.33
C ARG A 22 9.16 16.09 8.51
N GLY A 23 8.20 16.97 8.26
CA GLY A 23 7.33 17.58 9.28
C GLY A 23 5.93 16.96 9.37
N MET A 24 5.75 15.75 8.83
CA MET A 24 4.44 15.10 8.81
C MET A 24 4.04 14.59 10.20
N ASN A 25 2.76 14.74 10.53
CA ASN A 25 2.19 14.21 11.77
C ASN A 25 2.15 12.68 11.71
N VAL A 26 2.31 12.03 12.88
CA VAL A 26 2.30 10.58 13.04
C VAL A 26 1.04 9.94 12.45
N TRP A 27 -0.13 10.52 12.68
CA TRP A 27 -1.40 10.02 12.14
C TRP A 27 -1.45 10.08 10.61
N VAL A 28 -1.01 11.21 10.04
CA VAL A 28 -0.96 11.37 8.57
C VAL A 28 0.03 10.37 7.97
N THR A 29 1.20 10.21 8.58
CA THR A 29 2.22 9.28 8.11
C THR A 29 1.74 7.83 8.17
N SER A 30 1.12 7.41 9.28
CA SER A 30 0.66 6.04 9.47
C SER A 30 -0.47 5.68 8.50
N LEU A 31 -1.49 6.54 8.41
CA LEU A 31 -2.61 6.31 7.49
C LEU A 31 -2.20 6.41 6.03
N SER A 32 -1.28 7.34 5.69
CA SER A 32 -0.74 7.42 4.35
C SER A 32 0.08 6.18 3.98
N ALA A 33 0.92 5.66 4.88
CA ALA A 33 1.66 4.43 4.63
C ALA A 33 0.71 3.26 4.35
N GLN A 34 -0.33 3.11 5.16
CA GLN A 34 -1.31 2.05 5.00
C GLN A 34 -2.17 2.22 3.75
N ALA A 35 -2.65 3.44 3.49
CA ALA A 35 -3.48 3.72 2.32
C ALA A 35 -2.73 3.51 1.00
N SER A 36 -1.44 3.86 0.96
CA SER A 36 -0.61 3.67 -0.25
C SER A 36 -0.22 2.21 -0.51
N ASP A 37 -0.34 1.35 0.49
CA ASP A 37 -0.12 -0.09 0.33
C ASP A 37 -1.34 -0.82 -0.23
N MET A 38 -2.51 -0.20 -0.19
CA MET A 38 -3.72 -0.78 -0.75
C MET A 38 -3.65 -0.85 -2.28
N SER A 39 -3.28 -2.03 -2.76
CA SER A 39 -3.18 -2.36 -4.18
C SER A 39 -4.49 -2.94 -4.73
N GLY A 40 -4.59 -3.05 -6.06
CA GLY A 40 -5.68 -3.79 -6.69
C GLY A 40 -5.77 -5.25 -6.24
N TRP A 41 -4.63 -5.84 -5.84
CA TRP A 41 -4.61 -7.19 -5.27
C TRP A 41 -5.28 -7.22 -3.88
N LEU A 42 -5.00 -6.27 -3.01
CA LEU A 42 -5.66 -6.18 -1.70
C LEU A 42 -7.16 -5.89 -1.83
N LEU A 43 -7.56 -5.09 -2.83
CA LEU A 43 -8.95 -4.72 -3.05
C LEU A 43 -9.80 -5.85 -3.66
N MET A 44 -9.25 -6.58 -4.63
CA MET A 44 -9.99 -7.58 -5.42
C MET A 44 -9.42 -8.99 -5.25
N GLY A 45 -8.09 -9.14 -5.24
CA GLY A 45 -7.43 -10.45 -5.21
C GLY A 45 -7.60 -11.16 -3.87
N LEU A 46 -7.34 -10.50 -2.76
CA LEU A 46 -7.46 -11.10 -1.42
C LEU A 46 -8.90 -11.47 -1.07
N PRO A 47 -9.91 -10.58 -1.27
CA PRO A 47 -11.32 -11.00 -1.12
C PRO A 47 -11.73 -12.10 -2.11
N GLY A 48 -11.23 -12.06 -3.34
CA GLY A 48 -11.47 -13.11 -4.33
C GLY A 48 -10.93 -14.47 -3.90
N THR A 49 -9.72 -14.52 -3.34
CA THR A 49 -9.17 -15.77 -2.78
C THR A 49 -9.96 -16.26 -1.57
N ALA A 50 -10.42 -15.34 -0.71
CA ALA A 50 -11.27 -15.70 0.43
C ALA A 50 -12.63 -16.27 -0.03
N TYR A 51 -13.18 -15.74 -1.12
CA TYR A 51 -14.44 -16.22 -1.71
C TYR A 51 -14.36 -17.66 -2.24
N LEU A 52 -13.16 -18.13 -2.64
CA LEU A 52 -12.97 -19.48 -3.15
C LEU A 52 -13.10 -20.59 -2.08
N LEU A 53 -13.43 -20.28 -0.85
CA LEU A 53 -13.61 -21.21 0.28
C LEU A 53 -12.49 -22.27 0.42
N GLY A 54 -12.49 -23.06 1.46
CA GLY A 54 -11.49 -24.11 1.69
C GLY A 54 -10.06 -23.57 1.67
N SER A 55 -9.18 -24.06 0.80
CA SER A 55 -7.76 -23.68 0.71
C SER A 55 -7.55 -22.21 0.37
N GLY A 56 -8.44 -21.60 -0.41
CA GLY A 56 -8.38 -20.18 -0.75
C GLY A 56 -8.62 -19.29 0.46
N ALA A 57 -9.66 -19.58 1.25
CA ALA A 57 -9.95 -18.85 2.48
C ALA A 57 -8.82 -18.99 3.50
N THR A 58 -8.27 -20.20 3.68
CA THR A 58 -7.12 -20.47 4.54
C THR A 58 -5.90 -19.66 4.10
N ASN A 59 -5.60 -19.59 2.81
CA ASN A 59 -4.52 -18.78 2.25
C ASN A 59 -4.76 -17.29 2.55
N ALA A 60 -5.96 -16.77 2.32
CA ALA A 60 -6.29 -15.37 2.57
C ALA A 60 -6.07 -14.99 4.04
N ILE A 61 -6.48 -15.86 4.98
CA ILE A 61 -6.30 -15.63 6.43
C ILE A 61 -4.81 -15.58 6.78
N TRP A 62 -4.02 -16.57 6.36
CA TRP A 62 -2.59 -16.59 6.67
C TRP A 62 -1.82 -15.45 6.01
N THR A 63 -2.21 -15.04 4.81
CA THR A 63 -1.67 -13.86 4.15
C THR A 63 -1.99 -12.60 4.95
N ALA A 64 -3.24 -12.43 5.41
CA ALA A 64 -3.63 -11.28 6.23
C ALA A 64 -2.85 -11.22 7.55
N ILE A 65 -2.65 -12.36 8.22
CA ILE A 65 -1.82 -12.46 9.42
C ILE A 65 -0.37 -12.08 9.11
N GLY A 66 0.21 -12.60 8.02
CA GLY A 66 1.56 -12.28 7.57
C GLY A 66 1.75 -10.79 7.29
N LEU A 67 0.80 -10.16 6.59
CA LEU A 67 0.80 -8.73 6.32
C LEU A 67 0.70 -7.90 7.60
N ALA A 68 -0.17 -8.26 8.52
CA ALA A 68 -0.32 -7.56 9.81
C ALA A 68 0.98 -7.63 10.64
N LEU A 69 1.57 -8.82 10.76
CA LEU A 69 2.85 -9.01 11.46
C LEU A 69 3.99 -8.27 10.75
N GLY A 70 4.07 -8.37 9.42
CA GLY A 70 5.07 -7.68 8.62
C GLY A 70 5.01 -6.17 8.80
N THR A 71 3.83 -5.58 8.71
CA THR A 71 3.61 -4.15 8.98
C THR A 71 4.05 -3.79 10.41
N TYR A 72 3.59 -4.53 11.41
CA TYR A 72 3.94 -4.27 12.81
C TYR A 72 5.45 -4.27 13.03
N PHE A 73 6.15 -5.32 12.58
CA PHE A 73 7.60 -5.41 12.74
C PHE A 73 8.35 -4.37 11.89
N ASN A 74 7.86 -4.03 10.72
CA ASN A 74 8.47 -2.98 9.90
C ASN A 74 8.43 -1.62 10.62
N TRP A 75 7.29 -1.25 11.20
CA TRP A 75 7.18 -0.02 12.01
C TRP A 75 8.07 -0.06 13.25
N LEU A 76 8.12 -1.20 13.94
CA LEU A 76 8.88 -1.35 15.17
C LEU A 76 10.40 -1.29 14.93
N ILE A 77 10.88 -2.00 13.90
CA ILE A 77 12.31 -2.25 13.68
C ILE A 77 12.91 -1.25 12.69
N VAL A 78 12.18 -0.90 11.61
CA VAL A 78 12.74 -0.13 10.48
C VAL A 78 12.45 1.36 10.58
N ALA A 79 11.24 1.77 10.94
CA ALA A 79 10.81 3.15 10.81
C ALA A 79 11.72 4.13 11.58
N LYS A 80 11.94 3.89 12.86
CA LYS A 80 12.74 4.78 13.72
C LYS A 80 14.22 4.81 13.36
N PRO A 81 14.91 3.68 13.16
CA PRO A 81 16.28 3.67 12.66
C PRO A 81 16.44 4.32 11.30
N LEU A 82 15.57 4.00 10.33
CA LEU A 82 15.66 4.54 8.98
C LEU A 82 15.57 6.07 8.99
N ARG A 83 14.60 6.64 9.72
CA ARG A 83 14.48 8.09 9.87
C ARG A 83 15.76 8.73 10.41
N LYS A 84 16.34 8.16 11.46
CA LYS A 84 17.58 8.67 12.07
C LYS A 84 18.78 8.53 11.14
N TYR A 85 18.94 7.35 10.53
CA TYR A 85 20.08 7.09 9.67
C TYR A 85 20.05 7.87 8.35
N THR A 86 18.89 8.14 7.77
CA THR A 86 18.80 8.99 6.56
C THR A 86 19.22 10.42 6.83
N GLN A 87 19.00 10.94 8.04
CA GLN A 87 19.48 12.27 8.44
C GLN A 87 21.01 12.29 8.60
N ILE A 88 21.56 11.28 9.30
CA ILE A 88 23.02 11.17 9.54
C ILE A 88 23.78 10.90 8.23
N ALA A 89 23.23 10.07 7.36
CA ALA A 89 23.82 9.72 6.07
C ALA A 89 23.58 10.82 5.02
N GLY A 90 24.17 12.00 5.24
CA GLY A 90 24.14 13.12 4.31
C GLY A 90 22.74 13.73 4.05
N ASN A 91 21.82 13.62 5.01
CA ASN A 91 20.44 14.10 4.85
C ASN A 91 19.75 13.55 3.60
N SER A 92 19.91 12.26 3.34
CA SER A 92 19.44 11.60 2.12
C SER A 92 17.93 11.73 1.95
N ILE A 93 17.50 12.17 0.76
CA ILE A 93 16.09 12.45 0.44
C ILE A 93 15.44 11.25 -0.25
N THR A 94 16.23 10.40 -0.90
CA THR A 94 15.76 9.22 -1.62
C THR A 94 16.42 7.95 -1.09
N ILE A 95 15.77 6.80 -1.28
CA ILE A 95 16.34 5.50 -0.91
C ILE A 95 17.67 5.23 -1.65
N PRO A 96 17.80 5.47 -2.97
CA PRO A 96 19.09 5.33 -3.66
C PRO A 96 20.19 6.20 -3.07
N ASP A 97 19.91 7.46 -2.72
CA ASP A 97 20.89 8.34 -2.06
C ASP A 97 21.27 7.80 -0.68
N PHE A 98 20.28 7.33 0.08
CA PHE A 98 20.53 6.74 1.39
C PHE A 98 21.45 5.52 1.30
N LEU A 99 21.22 4.63 0.35
CA LEU A 99 22.06 3.44 0.16
C LEU A 99 23.50 3.84 -0.21
N GLN A 100 23.67 4.78 -1.13
CA GLN A 100 25.01 5.26 -1.50
C GLN A 100 25.73 5.87 -0.30
N ASN A 101 25.09 6.76 0.43
CA ASN A 101 25.67 7.45 1.58
C ASN A 101 25.92 6.51 2.76
N ARG A 102 25.03 5.55 2.99
CA ARG A 102 25.14 4.56 4.07
C ARG A 102 26.35 3.65 3.91
N PHE A 103 26.65 3.25 2.68
CA PHE A 103 27.78 2.37 2.39
C PHE A 103 29.05 3.13 1.99
N HIS A 104 29.05 4.48 2.08
CA HIS A 104 30.16 5.34 1.69
C HIS A 104 30.73 5.00 0.30
N SER A 105 29.85 4.60 -0.63
CA SER A 105 30.28 4.19 -1.96
C SER A 105 30.82 5.37 -2.75
N LYS A 106 32.10 5.28 -3.18
CA LYS A 106 32.73 6.28 -4.05
C LYS A 106 32.18 6.24 -5.48
N SER A 107 31.57 5.11 -5.87
CA SER A 107 30.99 4.92 -7.19
C SER A 107 29.46 5.13 -7.12
N ASN A 108 28.90 5.73 -8.17
CA ASN A 108 27.45 5.93 -8.30
C ASN A 108 26.69 4.63 -8.68
N VAL A 109 27.38 3.51 -8.81
CA VAL A 109 26.80 2.24 -9.25
C VAL A 109 25.62 1.82 -8.36
N LEU A 110 25.80 1.84 -7.03
CA LEU A 110 24.75 1.44 -6.08
C LEU A 110 23.51 2.33 -6.20
N ARG A 111 23.71 3.65 -6.36
CA ARG A 111 22.62 4.62 -6.57
C ARG A 111 21.89 4.38 -7.87
N ILE A 112 22.62 4.18 -8.97
CA ILE A 112 22.03 3.97 -10.31
C ILE A 112 21.25 2.66 -10.34
N PHE A 113 21.83 1.55 -9.85
CA PHE A 113 21.15 0.25 -9.84
C PHE A 113 19.89 0.28 -8.98
N SER A 114 19.96 0.80 -7.76
CA SER A 114 18.77 0.89 -6.89
C SER A 114 17.70 1.79 -7.47
N ALA A 115 18.06 2.91 -8.09
CA ALA A 115 17.10 3.78 -8.77
C ALA A 115 16.44 3.08 -9.98
N LEU A 116 17.23 2.34 -10.77
CA LEU A 116 16.73 1.60 -11.93
C LEU A 116 15.75 0.49 -11.50
N PHE A 117 16.10 -0.29 -10.47
CA PHE A 117 15.20 -1.30 -9.93
C PHE A 117 13.88 -0.69 -9.44
N ILE A 118 13.94 0.38 -8.66
CA ILE A 118 12.75 1.07 -8.18
C ILE A 118 11.92 1.55 -9.38
N LEU A 119 12.53 2.19 -10.38
CA LEU A 119 11.83 2.70 -11.55
C LEU A 119 11.09 1.59 -12.30
N ILE A 120 11.76 0.47 -12.60
CA ILE A 120 11.18 -0.64 -13.37
C ILE A 120 10.00 -1.25 -12.59
N PHE A 121 10.22 -1.68 -11.36
CA PHE A 121 9.19 -2.37 -10.58
C PHE A 121 8.01 -1.45 -10.23
N PHE A 122 8.27 -0.17 -9.92
CA PHE A 122 7.19 0.78 -9.64
C PHE A 122 6.42 1.22 -10.87
N THR A 123 7.01 1.21 -12.05
CA THR A 123 6.26 1.43 -13.28
C THR A 123 5.24 0.31 -13.50
N VAL A 124 5.65 -0.95 -13.34
CA VAL A 124 4.74 -2.11 -13.43
C VAL A 124 3.67 -2.05 -12.33
N TYR A 125 4.07 -1.77 -11.09
CA TYR A 125 3.15 -1.65 -9.96
C TYR A 125 2.10 -0.57 -10.19
N THR A 126 2.51 0.63 -10.59
CA THR A 126 1.61 1.75 -10.87
C THR A 126 0.66 1.45 -12.02
N SER A 127 1.16 0.79 -13.09
CA SER A 127 0.32 0.36 -14.20
C SER A 127 -0.78 -0.60 -13.75
N SER A 128 -0.46 -1.57 -12.90
CA SER A 128 -1.43 -2.51 -12.34
C SER A 128 -2.48 -1.81 -11.47
N MET A 129 -2.07 -0.78 -10.71
CA MET A 129 -2.98 0.02 -9.88
C MET A 129 -3.98 0.80 -10.73
N PHE A 130 -3.51 1.45 -11.81
CA PHE A 130 -4.40 2.16 -12.73
C PHE A 130 -5.36 1.21 -13.45
N ALA A 131 -4.90 0.03 -13.86
CA ALA A 131 -5.75 -0.98 -14.49
C ALA A 131 -6.84 -1.48 -13.52
N ALA A 132 -6.50 -1.75 -12.26
CA ALA A 132 -7.46 -2.16 -11.25
C ALA A 132 -8.48 -1.04 -10.95
N GLY A 133 -8.02 0.20 -10.82
CA GLY A 133 -8.89 1.37 -10.66
C GLY A 133 -9.84 1.57 -11.83
N ALA A 134 -9.34 1.46 -13.08
CA ALA A 134 -10.16 1.60 -14.26
C ALA A 134 -11.25 0.53 -14.35
N ASN A 135 -10.92 -0.73 -14.05
CA ASN A 135 -11.91 -1.81 -14.00
C ASN A 135 -12.99 -1.54 -12.94
N LEU A 136 -12.61 -1.06 -11.77
CA LEU A 136 -13.55 -0.73 -10.71
C LEU A 136 -14.48 0.40 -11.12
N PHE A 137 -13.93 1.49 -11.70
CA PHE A 137 -14.74 2.62 -12.17
C PHE A 137 -15.66 2.24 -13.32
N ASP A 138 -15.21 1.40 -14.24
CA ASP A 138 -16.04 0.88 -15.32
C ASP A 138 -17.19 0.03 -14.76
N TYR A 139 -16.91 -0.87 -13.83
CA TYR A 139 -17.92 -1.70 -13.20
C TYR A 139 -18.97 -0.91 -12.43
N VAL A 140 -18.55 0.11 -11.68
CA VAL A 140 -19.44 0.91 -10.82
C VAL A 140 -20.24 1.95 -11.60
N PHE A 141 -19.60 2.63 -12.55
CA PHE A 141 -20.18 3.79 -13.26
C PHE A 141 -20.55 3.50 -14.71
N GLY A 142 -20.11 2.37 -15.30
CA GLY A 142 -20.41 2.00 -16.69
C GLY A 142 -19.83 2.94 -17.74
N ILE A 143 -18.74 3.68 -17.41
CA ILE A 143 -18.17 4.70 -18.31
C ILE A 143 -17.20 4.14 -19.36
N GLY A 144 -16.95 2.84 -19.34
CA GLY A 144 -15.97 2.17 -20.18
C GLY A 144 -14.54 2.22 -19.62
N TYR A 145 -13.78 1.14 -19.85
CA TYR A 145 -12.42 0.97 -19.28
C TYR A 145 -11.45 2.10 -19.68
N ILE A 146 -11.40 2.48 -20.96
CA ILE A 146 -10.43 3.47 -21.44
C ILE A 146 -10.70 4.87 -20.86
N PRO A 147 -11.93 5.42 -20.88
CA PRO A 147 -12.23 6.69 -20.22
C PRO A 147 -11.94 6.66 -18.71
N ALA A 148 -12.27 5.56 -18.01
CA ALA A 148 -11.97 5.36 -16.60
C ALA A 148 -10.47 5.39 -16.31
N LEU A 149 -9.67 4.73 -17.14
CA LEU A 149 -8.22 4.71 -17.06
C LEU A 149 -7.63 6.12 -17.23
N ILE A 150 -8.02 6.82 -18.30
CA ILE A 150 -7.53 8.18 -18.57
C ILE A 150 -7.90 9.13 -17.43
N LEU A 151 -9.14 9.08 -16.95
CA LEU A 151 -9.61 9.91 -15.84
C LEU A 151 -8.76 9.65 -14.58
N SER A 152 -8.53 8.39 -14.22
CA SER A 152 -7.73 8.00 -13.05
C SER A 152 -6.30 8.52 -13.17
N VAL A 153 -5.64 8.31 -14.31
CA VAL A 153 -4.27 8.78 -14.56
C VAL A 153 -4.18 10.30 -14.46
N VAL A 154 -5.09 11.03 -15.12
CA VAL A 154 -5.09 12.49 -15.11
C VAL A 154 -5.29 13.03 -13.71
N VAL A 155 -6.28 12.53 -12.96
CA VAL A 155 -6.58 13.01 -11.60
C VAL A 155 -5.40 12.75 -10.65
N VAL A 156 -4.84 11.52 -10.65
CA VAL A 156 -3.74 11.17 -9.75
C VAL A 156 -2.47 11.96 -10.10
N THR A 157 -2.13 12.06 -11.38
CA THR A 157 -0.95 12.81 -11.83
C THR A 157 -1.10 14.30 -11.52
N ALA A 158 -2.28 14.88 -11.74
CA ALA A 158 -2.51 16.31 -11.50
C ALA A 158 -2.29 16.70 -10.03
N TYR A 159 -2.91 15.98 -9.07
CA TYR A 159 -2.74 16.38 -7.68
C TYR A 159 -1.35 16.04 -7.13
N THR A 160 -0.73 14.96 -7.60
CA THR A 160 0.63 14.59 -7.21
C THR A 160 1.65 15.60 -7.72
N PHE A 161 1.54 16.00 -8.99
CA PHE A 161 2.45 16.97 -9.61
C PHE A 161 2.32 18.36 -8.97
N LEU A 162 1.09 18.80 -8.68
CA LEU A 162 0.86 20.11 -8.06
C LEU A 162 1.30 20.16 -6.59
N GLY A 163 0.96 19.15 -5.80
CA GLY A 163 1.10 19.25 -4.35
C GLY A 163 2.24 18.44 -3.74
N GLY A 164 2.91 17.58 -4.53
CA GLY A 164 4.00 16.74 -4.08
C GLY A 164 3.62 15.78 -2.96
N PHE A 165 4.60 15.35 -2.19
CA PHE A 165 4.45 14.33 -1.13
C PHE A 165 3.43 14.73 -0.05
N LYS A 166 3.41 16.00 0.37
CA LYS A 166 2.45 16.49 1.38
C LYS A 166 1.00 16.31 0.92
N ALA A 167 0.70 16.65 -0.34
CA ALA A 167 -0.65 16.49 -0.87
C ALA A 167 -1.06 15.03 -0.96
N VAL A 168 -0.14 14.17 -1.38
CA VAL A 168 -0.38 12.71 -1.41
C VAL A 168 -0.69 12.20 -0.01
N CYS A 169 0.14 12.49 0.99
CA CYS A 169 -0.08 12.04 2.36
C CYS A 169 -1.41 12.52 2.97
N TRP A 170 -1.84 13.74 2.66
CA TRP A 170 -3.11 14.25 3.14
C TRP A 170 -4.31 13.63 2.40
N THR A 171 -4.22 13.39 1.09
CA THR A 171 -5.25 12.64 0.37
C THR A 171 -5.35 11.19 0.89
N ASP A 172 -4.21 10.57 1.14
CA ASP A 172 -4.13 9.22 1.71
C ASP A 172 -4.76 9.15 3.11
N LEU A 173 -4.63 10.20 3.93
CA LEU A 173 -5.30 10.29 5.23
C LEU A 173 -6.82 10.15 5.10
N PHE A 174 -7.43 10.94 4.21
CA PHE A 174 -8.88 10.88 3.99
C PHE A 174 -9.32 9.53 3.41
N GLN A 175 -8.56 9.00 2.45
CA GLN A 175 -8.81 7.69 1.87
C GLN A 175 -8.64 6.58 2.90
N GLY A 176 -7.61 6.65 3.75
CA GLY A 176 -7.37 5.70 4.83
C GLY A 176 -8.50 5.68 5.87
N LEU A 177 -9.02 6.86 6.23
CA LEU A 177 -10.19 6.96 7.12
C LEU A 177 -11.45 6.37 6.49
N LEU A 178 -11.67 6.62 5.19
CA LEU A 178 -12.80 6.03 4.46
C LEU A 178 -12.68 4.50 4.40
N MET A 179 -11.49 3.98 4.12
CA MET A 179 -11.23 2.54 4.11
C MET A 179 -11.42 1.92 5.48
N PHE A 180 -10.97 2.57 6.54
CA PHE A 180 -11.18 2.13 7.91
C PHE A 180 -12.67 2.07 8.27
N ALA A 181 -13.42 3.08 7.88
CA ALA A 181 -14.88 3.07 8.04
C ALA A 181 -15.54 1.93 7.24
N ALA A 182 -15.10 1.70 6.00
CA ALA A 182 -15.64 0.63 5.15
C ALA A 182 -15.40 -0.76 5.75
N ILE A 183 -14.21 -1.03 6.29
CA ILE A 183 -13.88 -2.32 6.93
C ILE A 183 -14.79 -2.62 8.12
N ILE A 184 -15.29 -1.61 8.83
CA ILE A 184 -16.22 -1.77 9.95
C ILE A 184 -17.67 -1.87 9.45
N VAL A 185 -18.05 -0.94 8.58
CA VAL A 185 -19.46 -0.78 8.16
C VAL A 185 -19.92 -1.91 7.26
N VAL A 186 -19.10 -2.33 6.30
CA VAL A 186 -19.48 -3.37 5.33
C VAL A 186 -19.81 -4.71 6.01
N PRO A 187 -18.95 -5.28 6.89
CA PRO A 187 -19.29 -6.51 7.61
C PRO A 187 -20.55 -6.39 8.48
N CYS A 188 -20.77 -5.22 9.12
CA CYS A 188 -21.97 -5.00 9.93
C CYS A 188 -23.25 -5.03 9.09
N PHE A 189 -23.24 -4.45 7.89
CA PHE A 189 -24.37 -4.53 6.97
C PHE A 189 -24.55 -5.94 6.40
N MET A 190 -23.46 -6.60 6.03
CA MET A 190 -23.50 -7.98 5.53
C MET A 190 -24.04 -8.95 6.59
N TYR A 191 -23.66 -8.79 7.85
CA TYR A 191 -24.17 -9.62 8.95
C TYR A 191 -25.70 -9.53 9.08
N LYS A 192 -26.29 -8.33 8.96
CA LYS A 192 -27.74 -8.15 8.94
C LYS A 192 -28.41 -8.84 7.73
N GLY A 193 -27.77 -8.79 6.57
CA GLY A 193 -28.24 -9.48 5.36
C GLY A 193 -28.18 -11.01 5.48
N LEU A 194 -27.11 -11.53 6.09
CA LEU A 194 -26.91 -12.97 6.31
C LEU A 194 -27.90 -13.57 7.31
N THR A 195 -28.32 -12.79 8.32
CA THR A 195 -29.32 -13.26 9.31
C THR A 195 -30.73 -13.31 8.75
N SER A 196 -31.01 -12.63 7.65
CA SER A 196 -32.32 -12.61 6.99
C SER A 196 -32.50 -13.67 5.88
N ASN A 197 -31.42 -14.24 5.38
CA ASN A 197 -31.39 -15.26 4.33
C ASN A 197 -30.77 -16.55 4.87
N THR A 198 -31.15 -17.69 4.29
CA THR A 198 -30.66 -19.04 4.59
C THR A 198 -29.16 -19.20 4.25
N PHE A 199 -28.30 -18.52 5.00
CA PHE A 199 -26.85 -18.72 4.91
C PHE A 199 -26.49 -19.98 5.70
N GLU A 200 -25.94 -20.98 5.02
CA GLU A 200 -25.48 -22.19 5.68
C GLU A 200 -24.14 -21.97 6.38
N TRP A 201 -24.19 -21.74 7.69
CA TRP A 201 -23.00 -21.62 8.54
C TRP A 201 -22.08 -22.85 8.48
N SER A 202 -22.58 -23.99 8.00
CA SER A 202 -21.82 -25.22 7.77
C SER A 202 -20.64 -25.03 6.80
N GLU A 203 -20.77 -24.11 5.84
CA GLU A 203 -19.69 -23.80 4.87
C GLU A 203 -18.50 -23.10 5.53
N ILE A 204 -18.75 -22.25 6.54
CA ILE A 204 -17.66 -21.59 7.30
C ILE A 204 -16.87 -22.61 8.11
N GLY A 205 -17.53 -23.67 8.62
CA GLY A 205 -16.86 -24.74 9.36
C GLY A 205 -15.85 -25.54 8.52
N LYS A 206 -15.87 -25.39 7.19
CA LYS A 206 -14.88 -26.00 6.28
C LYS A 206 -13.59 -25.19 6.17
N ILE A 207 -13.56 -23.97 6.70
CA ILE A 207 -12.35 -23.14 6.73
C ILE A 207 -11.46 -23.64 7.86
N THR A 208 -10.37 -24.30 7.52
CA THR A 208 -9.38 -24.76 8.50
C THR A 208 -8.17 -23.84 8.52
N LEU A 209 -7.69 -23.50 9.72
CA LEU A 209 -6.44 -22.72 9.88
C LEU A 209 -5.19 -23.61 9.81
N GLY A 210 -5.37 -24.90 9.76
CA GLY A 210 -4.27 -25.87 9.68
C GLY A 210 -3.95 -26.31 8.26
N VAL A 211 -3.06 -27.30 8.18
CA VAL A 211 -2.76 -28.00 6.92
C VAL A 211 -4.02 -28.75 6.46
N SER A 212 -4.47 -28.48 5.25
CA SER A 212 -5.62 -29.12 4.62
C SER A 212 -5.25 -29.68 3.24
N GLU A 213 -6.11 -30.50 2.67
CA GLU A 213 -5.97 -30.93 1.28
C GLU A 213 -5.91 -29.68 0.37
N GLY A 214 -4.80 -29.53 -0.37
CA GLY A 214 -4.54 -28.37 -1.25
C GLY A 214 -3.83 -27.18 -0.60
N PHE A 215 -3.65 -27.14 0.74
CA PHE A 215 -2.89 -26.08 1.41
C PHE A 215 -2.00 -26.64 2.52
N GLY A 216 -0.77 -27.02 2.14
CA GLY A 216 0.22 -27.61 3.04
C GLY A 216 0.95 -26.57 3.91
N ALA A 217 1.83 -27.07 4.80
CA ALA A 217 2.66 -26.22 5.66
C ALA A 217 3.50 -25.20 4.87
N MET A 218 3.99 -25.57 3.69
CA MET A 218 4.73 -24.66 2.79
C MET A 218 3.83 -23.53 2.28
N GLY A 219 2.55 -23.79 2.04
CA GLY A 219 1.56 -22.75 1.68
C GLY A 219 1.38 -21.73 2.79
N ILE A 220 1.29 -22.18 4.05
CA ILE A 220 1.20 -21.30 5.22
C ILE A 220 2.45 -20.42 5.32
N VAL A 221 3.64 -21.00 5.23
CA VAL A 221 4.92 -20.25 5.26
C VAL A 221 4.99 -19.24 4.13
N SER A 222 4.60 -19.63 2.92
CA SER A 222 4.56 -18.74 1.75
C SER A 222 3.59 -17.58 1.94
N ALA A 223 2.40 -17.84 2.48
CA ALA A 223 1.40 -16.81 2.76
C ALA A 223 1.89 -15.79 3.80
N ILE A 224 2.49 -16.25 4.89
CA ILE A 224 3.06 -15.39 5.93
C ILE A 224 4.26 -14.60 5.38
N ALA A 225 5.07 -15.19 4.52
CA ALA A 225 6.25 -14.56 3.95
C ALA A 225 5.93 -13.28 3.12
N TRP A 226 4.69 -13.10 2.68
CA TRP A 226 4.24 -11.84 2.04
C TRP A 226 4.52 -10.63 2.93
N GLY A 227 4.39 -10.77 4.25
CA GLY A 227 4.71 -9.72 5.21
C GLY A 227 6.17 -9.24 5.17
N LEU A 228 7.11 -10.07 4.69
CA LEU A 228 8.51 -9.67 4.53
C LEU A 228 8.68 -8.59 3.46
N GLY A 229 7.76 -8.49 2.50
CA GLY A 229 7.78 -7.46 1.47
C GLY A 229 7.75 -6.03 2.04
N TYR A 230 7.11 -5.82 3.18
CA TYR A 230 7.01 -4.50 3.82
C TYR A 230 8.37 -3.87 4.16
N PHE A 231 9.37 -4.69 4.46
CA PHE A 231 10.71 -4.21 4.81
C PHE A 231 11.47 -3.60 3.63
N GLY A 232 11.04 -3.88 2.40
CA GLY A 232 11.69 -3.41 1.17
C GLY A 232 10.83 -2.48 0.30
N GLN A 233 9.59 -2.20 0.64
CA GLN A 233 8.68 -1.42 -0.22
C GLN A 233 9.03 0.08 -0.20
N PRO A 234 9.48 0.67 -1.31
CA PRO A 234 9.95 2.06 -1.35
C PRO A 234 8.89 3.08 -0.95
N HIS A 235 7.62 2.87 -1.29
CA HIS A 235 6.53 3.79 -0.96
C HIS A 235 6.22 3.83 0.55
N ILE A 236 6.47 2.74 1.29
CA ILE A 236 6.38 2.71 2.75
C ILE A 236 7.64 3.34 3.37
N LEU A 237 8.82 2.91 2.90
CA LEU A 237 10.09 3.39 3.45
C LEU A 237 10.28 4.91 3.30
N THR A 238 9.82 5.51 2.20
CA THR A 238 9.86 6.97 2.02
C THR A 238 9.02 7.73 3.05
N ARG A 239 7.99 7.12 3.60
CA ARG A 239 7.18 7.71 4.68
C ARG A 239 7.87 7.66 6.05
N PHE A 240 8.86 6.80 6.21
CA PHE A 240 9.70 6.74 7.40
C PHE A 240 10.87 7.74 7.33
N MET A 241 11.29 8.14 6.13
CA MET A 241 12.41 9.07 5.91
C MET A 241 12.08 10.51 6.27
#